data_485ea1b2a40308c26eae29385c87536c
#
_entry.id   485ea1b2a40308c26eae29385c87536c
#
_cell.length_a   1.000
_cell.length_b   1.000
_cell.length_c   1.000
_cell.angle_alpha   90.00
_cell.angle_beta   90.00
_cell.angle_gamma   90.00
#
_symmetry.space_group_name_H-M   'P 1'
#
loop_
_entity.id
_entity.type
_entity.pdbx_description
1 polymer ?
#
loop_
_entity_poly.entity_id
_entity_poly.type
_entity_poly.pdbx_seq_one_letter_code
_entity_poly.pdbx_strand_id
1 'polypeptide(L)'
;MKSYLKMRWKKYWERKTWFSKISDLVFILLIIGLLIPASRKEISAFVSGLTAMSPGTLDEDKQLSVSNASLNWSVANQDGAVFSLSDFQDKPIFLNFWATWCPPCIAEMPDIQDLYDNYGDRVAFLLVTDESPEKVNAFMQKKGFNMPVYYHQSGVPQEFATQSIPTTFVISPEQKIVIRKTGAAKWNSKKMHQLLDEMMQ
;
A
#
# COMPACT_ATOMS: atom_id res chain seq x y z
N MET A 1 -46.91 15.12 -18.39
CA MET A 1 -45.67 15.12 -17.60
C MET A 1 -44.45 14.75 -18.43
N LYS A 2 -44.45 13.68 -19.24
CA LYS A 2 -43.33 13.24 -20.09
C LYS A 2 -42.90 14.25 -21.19
N SER A 3 -43.83 15.03 -21.77
CA SER A 3 -43.52 16.01 -22.83
C SER A 3 -42.80 17.27 -22.29
N TYR A 4 -43.14 17.72 -21.07
CA TYR A 4 -42.51 18.85 -20.40
C TYR A 4 -41.03 18.56 -20.03
N LEU A 5 -40.74 17.37 -19.56
CA LEU A 5 -39.37 16.93 -19.26
C LEU A 5 -38.51 16.86 -20.55
N LYS A 6 -39.06 16.34 -21.66
CA LYS A 6 -38.36 16.29 -22.95
C LYS A 6 -38.03 17.69 -23.50
N MET A 7 -38.96 18.66 -23.37
CA MET A 7 -38.75 20.04 -23.82
C MET A 7 -37.65 20.75 -22.98
N ARG A 8 -37.67 20.58 -21.65
CA ARG A 8 -36.64 21.16 -20.77
C ARG A 8 -35.24 20.55 -21.06
N TRP A 9 -35.18 19.22 -21.29
CA TRP A 9 -33.97 18.53 -21.65
C TRP A 9 -33.37 19.01 -22.98
N LYS A 10 -34.21 19.16 -24.02
CA LYS A 10 -33.80 19.69 -25.32
C LYS A 10 -33.23 21.11 -25.20
N LYS A 11 -33.93 22.00 -24.48
CA LYS A 11 -33.50 23.40 -24.27
C LYS A 11 -32.21 23.51 -23.43
N TYR A 12 -31.99 22.57 -22.50
CA TYR A 12 -30.76 22.47 -21.71
C TYR A 12 -29.56 22.10 -22.61
N TRP A 13 -29.72 21.11 -23.51
CA TRP A 13 -28.68 20.66 -24.41
C TRP A 13 -28.33 21.62 -25.54
N GLU A 14 -29.28 22.41 -26.03
CA GLU A 14 -29.08 23.41 -27.09
C GLU A 14 -28.30 24.64 -26.59
N ARG A 15 -28.37 24.97 -25.29
CA ARG A 15 -27.70 26.14 -24.70
C ARG A 15 -26.27 25.86 -24.21
N LYS A 16 -25.82 24.60 -24.20
CA LYS A 16 -24.51 24.24 -23.70
C LYS A 16 -23.45 24.20 -24.80
N THR A 17 -22.31 24.79 -24.49
CA THR A 17 -21.10 24.65 -25.33
C THR A 17 -20.63 23.18 -25.37
N TRP A 18 -19.90 22.82 -26.42
CA TRP A 18 -19.38 21.47 -26.59
C TRP A 18 -18.54 21.01 -25.38
N PHE A 19 -17.69 21.88 -24.84
CA PHE A 19 -16.94 21.62 -23.63
C PHE A 19 -17.80 21.25 -22.42
N SER A 20 -18.93 21.96 -22.23
CA SER A 20 -19.86 21.65 -21.15
C SER A 20 -20.55 20.29 -21.32
N LYS A 21 -20.84 19.87 -22.56
CA LYS A 21 -21.43 18.55 -22.86
C LYS A 21 -20.43 17.42 -22.56
N ILE A 22 -19.16 17.62 -22.92
CA ILE A 22 -18.08 16.66 -22.61
C ILE A 22 -17.89 16.56 -21.09
N SER A 23 -17.85 17.69 -20.38
CA SER A 23 -17.71 17.70 -18.92
C SER A 23 -18.85 16.94 -18.23
N ASP A 24 -20.10 17.15 -18.68
CA ASP A 24 -21.25 16.42 -18.13
C ASP A 24 -21.16 14.92 -18.41
N LEU A 25 -20.73 14.53 -19.62
CA LEU A 25 -20.55 13.12 -19.99
C LEU A 25 -19.46 12.46 -19.14
N VAL A 26 -18.32 13.12 -18.99
CA VAL A 26 -17.21 12.65 -18.14
C VAL A 26 -17.68 12.50 -16.69
N PHE A 27 -18.42 13.48 -16.18
CA PHE A 27 -18.96 13.44 -14.83
C PHE A 27 -19.95 12.29 -14.62
N ILE A 28 -20.85 12.04 -15.59
CA ILE A 28 -21.79 10.91 -15.54
C ILE A 28 -21.01 9.57 -15.59
N LEU A 29 -20.01 9.45 -16.47
CA LEU A 29 -19.18 8.25 -16.55
C LEU A 29 -18.39 8.00 -15.26
N LEU A 30 -17.88 9.05 -14.61
CA LEU A 30 -17.24 8.96 -13.30
C LEU A 30 -18.21 8.47 -12.22
N ILE A 31 -19.44 9.02 -12.19
CA ILE A 31 -20.47 8.56 -11.24
C ILE A 31 -20.83 7.09 -11.49
N ILE A 32 -21.03 6.69 -12.75
CA ILE A 32 -21.31 5.29 -13.11
C ILE A 32 -20.14 4.41 -12.68
N GLY A 33 -18.90 4.81 -12.95
CA GLY A 33 -17.69 4.11 -12.51
C GLY A 33 -17.62 3.96 -10.99
N LEU A 34 -18.01 4.96 -10.23
CA LEU A 34 -18.07 4.90 -8.76
C LEU A 34 -19.21 4.03 -8.23
N LEU A 35 -20.27 3.78 -9.00
CA LEU A 35 -21.39 2.92 -8.62
C LEU A 35 -21.06 1.42 -8.86
N ILE A 36 -20.11 1.11 -9.73
CA ILE A 36 -19.69 -0.27 -10.01
C ILE A 36 -18.64 -0.69 -8.95
N PRO A 37 -18.89 -1.73 -8.13
CA PRO A 37 -17.96 -2.11 -7.05
C PRO A 37 -16.55 -2.49 -7.53
N ALA A 38 -16.41 -3.05 -8.75
CA ALA A 38 -15.13 -3.44 -9.33
C ALA A 38 -14.25 -2.24 -9.68
N SER A 39 -14.83 -1.18 -10.30
CA SER A 39 -14.10 0.02 -10.69
C SER A 39 -13.82 0.96 -9.51
N ARG A 40 -14.63 0.90 -8.45
CA ARG A 40 -14.44 1.72 -7.25
C ARG A 40 -13.06 1.51 -6.62
N LYS A 41 -12.59 0.25 -6.54
CA LYS A 41 -11.28 -0.10 -5.98
C LYS A 41 -10.14 0.47 -6.82
N GLU A 42 -10.20 0.31 -8.13
CA GLU A 42 -9.16 0.81 -9.06
C GLU A 42 -9.10 2.34 -9.08
N ILE A 43 -10.28 3.02 -9.10
CA ILE A 43 -10.34 4.49 -9.04
C ILE A 43 -9.79 5.00 -7.71
N SER A 44 -10.16 4.37 -6.58
CA SER A 44 -9.67 4.75 -5.26
C SER A 44 -8.17 4.51 -5.13
N ALA A 45 -7.65 3.39 -5.63
CA ALA A 45 -6.22 3.11 -5.66
C ALA A 45 -5.46 4.16 -6.51
N PHE A 46 -5.98 4.49 -7.70
CA PHE A 46 -5.37 5.51 -8.56
C PHE A 46 -5.30 6.89 -7.88
N VAL A 47 -6.40 7.34 -7.27
CA VAL A 47 -6.43 8.62 -6.53
C VAL A 47 -5.47 8.60 -5.34
N SER A 48 -5.41 7.49 -4.58
CA SER A 48 -4.46 7.31 -3.48
C SER A 48 -3.01 7.37 -3.95
N GLY A 49 -2.69 6.77 -5.11
CA GLY A 49 -1.37 6.84 -5.72
C GLY A 49 -0.95 8.26 -6.13
N LEU A 50 -1.89 9.07 -6.66
CA LEU A 50 -1.62 10.46 -7.04
C LEU A 50 -1.29 11.35 -5.82
N THR A 51 -1.88 11.06 -4.66
CA THR A 51 -1.69 11.82 -3.42
C THR A 51 -0.58 11.25 -2.53
N ALA A 52 -0.03 10.09 -2.89
CA ALA A 52 1.06 9.47 -2.14
C ALA A 52 2.32 10.35 -2.19
N MET A 53 2.92 10.58 -1.05
CA MET A 53 4.17 11.34 -0.88
C MET A 53 5.29 10.41 -0.42
N SER A 54 6.54 10.78 -0.66
CA SER A 54 7.69 10.07 -0.11
C SER A 54 7.58 10.02 1.43
N PRO A 55 7.84 8.88 2.07
CA PRO A 55 7.79 8.78 3.52
C PRO A 55 8.84 9.67 4.16
N GLY A 56 8.52 10.23 5.32
CA GLY A 56 9.48 10.93 6.18
C GLY A 56 10.15 9.95 7.12
N THR A 57 11.42 10.17 7.43
CA THR A 57 12.12 9.50 8.53
C THR A 57 11.70 10.09 9.86
N LEU A 58 11.71 9.27 10.92
CA LEU A 58 11.56 9.75 12.28
C LEU A 58 12.85 10.46 12.73
N ASP A 59 12.70 11.55 13.48
CA ASP A 59 13.82 12.19 14.16
C ASP A 59 14.46 11.16 15.11
N GLU A 60 15.76 11.24 15.36
CA GLU A 60 16.49 10.23 16.16
C GLU A 60 15.91 10.04 17.56
N ASP A 61 15.44 11.12 18.18
CA ASP A 61 14.78 11.12 19.50
C ASP A 61 13.41 10.43 19.52
N LYS A 62 12.80 10.24 18.34
CA LYS A 62 11.50 9.57 18.17
C LYS A 62 11.62 8.13 17.64
N GLN A 63 12.83 7.69 17.31
CA GLN A 63 13.07 6.32 16.88
C GLN A 63 12.94 5.36 18.07
N LEU A 64 12.04 4.41 17.93
CA LEU A 64 11.81 3.38 18.93
C LEU A 64 12.68 2.17 18.62
N SER A 65 13.38 1.64 19.62
CA SER A 65 14.05 0.36 19.50
C SER A 65 13.03 -0.78 19.53
N VAL A 66 13.19 -1.74 18.65
CA VAL A 66 12.39 -2.97 18.63
C VAL A 66 12.77 -3.79 19.87
N SER A 67 11.77 -4.16 20.67
CA SER A 67 11.99 -4.94 21.89
C SER A 67 12.35 -6.40 21.58
N ASN A 68 13.02 -7.08 22.50
CA ASN A 68 13.29 -8.52 22.38
C ASN A 68 12.01 -9.34 22.21
N ALA A 69 10.90 -8.92 22.81
CA ALA A 69 9.60 -9.56 22.64
C ALA A 69 9.11 -9.44 21.20
N SER A 70 9.31 -8.29 20.57
CA SER A 70 8.93 -8.04 19.18
C SER A 70 9.88 -8.73 18.19
N LEU A 71 11.14 -8.92 18.53
CA LEU A 71 12.08 -9.71 17.72
C LEU A 71 11.70 -11.19 17.66
N ASN A 72 11.04 -11.72 18.70
CA ASN A 72 10.53 -13.10 18.72
C ASN A 72 9.13 -13.24 18.06
N TRP A 73 8.57 -12.14 17.52
CA TRP A 73 7.31 -12.23 16.81
C TRP A 73 7.44 -13.06 15.54
N SER A 74 6.52 -14.02 15.36
CA SER A 74 6.60 -15.01 14.29
C SER A 74 5.60 -14.76 13.19
N VAL A 75 6.07 -14.95 11.96
CA VAL A 75 5.28 -14.92 10.72
C VAL A 75 5.59 -16.16 9.90
N ALA A 76 4.64 -16.66 9.11
CA ALA A 76 4.88 -17.75 8.17
C ALA A 76 4.88 -17.23 6.73
N ASN A 77 5.74 -17.80 5.89
CA ASN A 77 5.68 -17.55 4.45
C ASN A 77 4.54 -18.36 3.77
N GLN A 78 4.43 -18.24 2.45
CA GLN A 78 3.41 -18.96 1.66
C GLN A 78 3.55 -20.49 1.71
N ASP A 79 4.75 -21.01 1.98
CA ASP A 79 5.04 -22.45 2.09
C ASP A 79 4.80 -22.98 3.51
N GLY A 80 4.41 -22.11 4.44
CA GLY A 80 4.18 -22.44 5.85
C GLY A 80 5.47 -22.48 6.69
N ALA A 81 6.62 -22.10 6.14
CA ALA A 81 7.84 -21.94 6.92
C ALA A 81 7.73 -20.73 7.85
N VAL A 82 8.04 -20.94 9.13
CA VAL A 82 7.91 -19.94 10.18
C VAL A 82 9.23 -19.22 10.40
N PHE A 83 9.17 -17.91 10.50
CA PHE A 83 10.30 -17.01 10.75
C PHE A 83 9.99 -16.09 11.92
N SER A 84 10.99 -15.81 12.73
CA SER A 84 10.96 -14.73 13.72
C SER A 84 11.46 -13.43 13.08
N LEU A 85 11.07 -12.28 13.60
CA LEU A 85 11.63 -11.02 13.13
C LEU A 85 13.15 -10.95 13.32
N SER A 86 13.68 -11.65 14.33
CA SER A 86 15.11 -11.80 14.58
C SER A 86 15.89 -12.51 13.47
N ASP A 87 15.23 -13.32 12.65
CA ASP A 87 15.91 -14.01 11.52
C ASP A 87 16.31 -13.04 10.41
N PHE A 88 15.83 -11.79 10.46
CA PHE A 88 16.09 -10.75 9.49
C PHE A 88 16.92 -9.58 10.04
N GLN A 89 17.41 -9.67 11.28
CA GLN A 89 18.02 -8.54 11.98
C GLN A 89 19.41 -8.10 11.47
N ASP A 90 20.02 -8.87 10.55
CA ASP A 90 21.32 -8.58 9.93
C ASP A 90 21.25 -7.55 8.80
N LYS A 91 20.06 -7.14 8.42
CA LYS A 91 19.80 -6.20 7.33
C LYS A 91 18.58 -5.31 7.62
N PRO A 92 18.42 -4.20 6.90
CA PRO A 92 17.22 -3.38 7.03
C PRO A 92 15.96 -4.22 6.77
N ILE A 93 14.88 -3.94 7.52
CA ILE A 93 13.59 -4.64 7.38
C ILE A 93 12.55 -3.63 6.87
N PHE A 94 11.88 -3.97 5.77
CA PHE A 94 10.70 -3.29 5.26
C PHE A 94 9.46 -4.11 5.64
N LEU A 95 8.80 -3.74 6.75
CA LEU A 95 7.61 -4.41 7.28
C LEU A 95 6.36 -3.64 6.87
N ASN A 96 5.51 -4.23 6.03
CA ASN A 96 4.28 -3.61 5.52
C ASN A 96 3.05 -4.45 5.88
N PHE A 97 2.07 -3.85 6.54
CA PHE A 97 0.76 -4.44 6.81
C PHE A 97 -0.24 -4.03 5.74
N TRP A 98 -0.84 -5.00 5.06
CA TRP A 98 -1.67 -4.75 3.89
C TRP A 98 -2.79 -5.77 3.69
N ALA A 99 -3.67 -5.53 2.69
CA ALA A 99 -4.68 -6.49 2.25
C ALA A 99 -5.08 -6.28 0.79
N THR A 100 -5.56 -7.34 0.13
CA THR A 100 -5.99 -7.32 -1.29
C THR A 100 -7.25 -6.48 -1.55
N TRP A 101 -8.02 -6.18 -0.52
CA TRP A 101 -9.23 -5.36 -0.58
C TRP A 101 -8.99 -3.89 -0.26
N CYS A 102 -7.79 -3.51 0.13
CA CYS A 102 -7.40 -2.18 0.58
C CYS A 102 -6.92 -1.32 -0.61
N PRO A 103 -7.69 -0.35 -1.13
CA PRO A 103 -7.29 0.41 -2.30
C PRO A 103 -5.98 1.19 -2.13
N PRO A 104 -5.71 1.90 -1.00
CA PRO A 104 -4.42 2.56 -0.83
C PRO A 104 -3.24 1.58 -0.73
N CYS A 105 -3.45 0.35 -0.19
CA CYS A 105 -2.42 -0.68 -0.22
C CYS A 105 -2.07 -1.08 -1.66
N ILE A 106 -3.09 -1.32 -2.48
CA ILE A 106 -2.92 -1.67 -3.91
C ILE A 106 -2.20 -0.54 -4.66
N ALA A 107 -2.45 0.71 -4.29
CA ALA A 107 -1.85 1.87 -4.94
C ALA A 107 -0.34 1.97 -4.74
N GLU A 108 0.20 1.54 -3.58
CA GLU A 108 1.62 1.59 -3.30
C GLU A 108 2.41 0.35 -3.73
N MET A 109 1.71 -0.78 -4.05
CA MET A 109 2.38 -2.04 -4.39
C MET A 109 3.33 -1.98 -5.59
N PRO A 110 3.05 -1.23 -6.68
CA PRO A 110 4.02 -1.09 -7.77
C PRO A 110 5.33 -0.45 -7.29
N ASP A 111 5.26 0.60 -6.46
CA ASP A 111 6.45 1.23 -5.90
C ASP A 111 7.23 0.28 -4.95
N ILE A 112 6.51 -0.54 -4.17
CA ILE A 112 7.13 -1.56 -3.31
C ILE A 112 7.78 -2.65 -4.15
N GLN A 113 7.15 -3.08 -5.27
CA GLN A 113 7.74 -4.05 -6.19
C GLN A 113 9.03 -3.52 -6.80
N ASP A 114 9.02 -2.29 -7.31
CA ASP A 114 10.21 -1.65 -7.87
C ASP A 114 11.34 -1.54 -6.81
N LEU A 115 10.99 -1.24 -5.56
CA LEU A 115 11.95 -1.19 -4.46
C LEU A 115 12.49 -2.58 -4.13
N TYR A 116 11.64 -3.61 -4.12
CA TYR A 116 12.01 -5.00 -3.93
C TYR A 116 12.93 -5.50 -5.04
N ASP A 117 12.67 -5.17 -6.29
CA ASP A 117 13.50 -5.55 -7.43
C ASP A 117 14.93 -4.98 -7.32
N ASN A 118 15.07 -3.81 -6.69
CA ASN A 118 16.38 -3.16 -6.49
C ASN A 118 17.11 -3.60 -5.22
N TYR A 119 16.39 -4.03 -4.16
CA TYR A 119 16.96 -4.21 -2.83
C TYR A 119 16.63 -5.55 -2.17
N GLY A 120 15.85 -6.43 -2.80
CA GLY A 120 15.37 -7.67 -2.19
C GLY A 120 16.45 -8.62 -1.65
N ASP A 121 17.67 -8.56 -2.20
CA ASP A 121 18.80 -9.34 -1.70
C ASP A 121 19.41 -8.75 -0.42
N ARG A 122 19.30 -7.44 -0.21
CA ARG A 122 19.97 -6.67 0.84
C ARG A 122 19.03 -6.15 1.93
N VAL A 123 17.74 -6.10 1.65
CA VAL A 123 16.67 -5.64 2.55
C VAL A 123 15.67 -6.78 2.72
N ALA A 124 15.26 -7.06 3.94
CA ALA A 124 14.20 -8.02 4.22
C ALA A 124 12.84 -7.37 4.00
N PHE A 125 12.11 -7.82 2.99
CA PHE A 125 10.73 -7.37 2.74
C PHE A 125 9.75 -8.34 3.41
N LEU A 126 8.96 -7.86 4.36
CA LEU A 126 7.91 -8.60 5.05
C LEU A 126 6.55 -7.94 4.76
N LEU A 127 5.87 -8.40 3.72
CA LEU A 127 4.52 -7.97 3.41
C LEU A 127 3.52 -8.84 4.17
N VAL A 128 3.02 -8.36 5.30
CA VAL A 128 2.22 -9.14 6.24
C VAL A 128 0.73 -8.88 6.05
N THR A 129 -0.04 -9.94 5.99
CA THR A 129 -1.50 -9.90 5.86
C THR A 129 -2.17 -10.97 6.73
N ASP A 130 -3.48 -10.80 7.00
CA ASP A 130 -4.36 -11.75 7.70
C ASP A 130 -5.32 -12.49 6.73
N GLU A 131 -5.19 -12.26 5.42
CA GLU A 131 -6.00 -12.94 4.42
C GLU A 131 -5.49 -14.36 4.13
N SER A 132 -6.35 -15.21 3.56
CA SER A 132 -5.93 -16.57 3.20
C SER A 132 -4.89 -16.59 2.08
N PRO A 133 -3.92 -17.55 2.12
CA PRO A 133 -2.88 -17.67 1.11
C PRO A 133 -3.43 -17.78 -0.31
N GLU A 134 -4.53 -18.52 -0.51
CA GLU A 134 -5.13 -18.72 -1.84
C GLU A 134 -5.58 -17.40 -2.45
N LYS A 135 -6.23 -16.54 -1.64
CA LYS A 135 -6.72 -15.22 -2.10
C LYS A 135 -5.57 -14.29 -2.43
N VAL A 136 -4.55 -14.28 -1.58
CA VAL A 136 -3.35 -13.46 -1.75
C VAL A 136 -2.57 -13.89 -2.99
N ASN A 137 -2.34 -15.20 -3.17
CA ASN A 137 -1.63 -15.74 -4.33
C ASN A 137 -2.34 -15.41 -5.64
N ALA A 138 -3.67 -15.56 -5.69
CA ALA A 138 -4.47 -15.19 -6.85
C ALA A 138 -4.34 -13.69 -7.18
N PHE A 139 -4.30 -12.83 -6.17
CA PHE A 139 -4.09 -11.40 -6.34
C PHE A 139 -2.68 -11.09 -6.85
N MET A 140 -1.64 -11.63 -6.22
CA MET A 140 -0.23 -11.41 -6.59
C MET A 140 0.03 -11.83 -8.05
N GLN A 141 -0.43 -13.03 -8.44
CA GLN A 141 -0.32 -13.52 -9.82
C GLN A 141 -1.06 -12.62 -10.81
N LYS A 142 -2.31 -12.23 -10.50
CA LYS A 142 -3.11 -11.37 -11.37
C LYS A 142 -2.46 -10.01 -11.61
N LYS A 143 -1.75 -9.47 -10.61
CA LYS A 143 -1.09 -8.15 -10.67
C LYS A 143 0.37 -8.23 -11.14
N GLY A 144 0.94 -9.43 -11.25
CA GLY A 144 2.33 -9.65 -11.66
C GLY A 144 3.36 -9.30 -10.58
N PHE A 145 2.97 -9.37 -9.29
CA PHE A 145 3.87 -9.13 -8.17
C PHE A 145 4.55 -10.42 -7.72
N ASN A 146 5.83 -10.34 -7.32
CA ASN A 146 6.65 -11.46 -6.86
C ASN A 146 7.30 -11.23 -5.47
N MET A 147 6.92 -10.15 -4.80
CA MET A 147 7.38 -9.84 -3.45
C MET A 147 6.95 -10.93 -2.46
N PRO A 148 7.77 -11.23 -1.43
CA PRO A 148 7.44 -12.23 -0.42
C PRO A 148 6.27 -11.74 0.46
N VAL A 149 5.32 -12.63 0.70
CA VAL A 149 4.17 -12.39 1.59
C VAL A 149 4.25 -13.30 2.80
N TYR A 150 3.87 -12.75 3.94
CA TYR A 150 3.86 -13.43 5.22
C TYR A 150 2.51 -13.33 5.91
N TYR A 151 2.24 -14.28 6.79
CA TYR A 151 1.00 -14.43 7.54
C TYR A 151 1.30 -14.47 9.04
N HIS A 152 0.47 -13.83 9.84
CA HIS A 152 0.61 -13.85 11.29
C HIS A 152 0.55 -15.28 11.84
N GLN A 153 1.48 -15.61 12.74
CA GLN A 153 1.42 -16.83 13.54
C GLN A 153 1.07 -16.53 15.01
N SER A 154 1.22 -15.28 15.42
CA SER A 154 0.91 -14.80 16.77
C SER A 154 0.37 -13.37 16.72
N GLY A 155 -0.06 -12.84 17.87
CA GLY A 155 -0.50 -11.45 17.96
C GLY A 155 0.60 -10.47 17.55
N VAL A 156 0.22 -9.37 16.87
CA VAL A 156 1.17 -8.31 16.47
C VAL A 156 1.69 -7.61 17.70
N PRO A 157 3.01 -7.45 17.84
CA PRO A 157 3.61 -6.69 18.94
C PRO A 157 3.10 -5.27 19.03
N GLN A 158 3.10 -4.69 20.26
CA GLN A 158 2.56 -3.36 20.50
C GLN A 158 3.27 -2.28 19.67
N GLU A 159 4.58 -2.39 19.45
CA GLU A 159 5.35 -1.44 18.64
C GLU A 159 4.88 -1.40 17.18
N PHE A 160 4.39 -2.52 16.64
CA PHE A 160 3.87 -2.65 15.29
C PHE A 160 2.35 -2.59 15.22
N ALA A 161 1.66 -2.45 16.37
CA ALA A 161 0.21 -2.36 16.37
C ALA A 161 -0.27 -1.16 15.57
N THR A 162 -1.22 -1.40 14.66
CA THR A 162 -1.81 -0.39 13.80
C THR A 162 -3.32 -0.54 13.76
N GLN A 163 -4.03 0.59 13.65
CA GLN A 163 -5.49 0.64 13.52
C GLN A 163 -5.95 0.72 12.06
N SER A 164 -5.02 0.86 11.13
CA SER A 164 -5.34 1.02 9.71
C SER A 164 -4.22 0.51 8.81
N ILE A 165 -4.61 0.11 7.60
CA ILE A 165 -3.71 -0.34 6.53
C ILE A 165 -3.82 0.60 5.31
N PRO A 166 -2.73 0.75 4.53
CA PRO A 166 -1.40 0.20 4.79
C PRO A 166 -0.73 0.90 5.96
N THR A 167 0.07 0.17 6.71
CA THR A 167 1.03 0.75 7.64
C THR A 167 2.37 0.06 7.44
N THR A 168 3.40 0.86 7.20
CA THR A 168 4.75 0.38 6.93
C THR A 168 5.72 0.88 7.98
N PHE A 169 6.58 -0.02 8.41
CA PHE A 169 7.72 0.25 9.26
C PHE A 169 8.99 -0.05 8.49
N VAL A 170 9.98 0.82 8.58
CA VAL A 170 11.35 0.52 8.14
C VAL A 170 12.21 0.48 9.38
N ILE A 171 12.90 -0.64 9.56
CA ILE A 171 13.70 -0.94 10.74
C ILE A 171 15.15 -1.06 10.29
N SER A 172 16.05 -0.36 10.99
CA SER A 172 17.49 -0.44 10.70
C SER A 172 18.11 -1.74 11.26
N PRO A 173 19.34 -2.13 10.81
CA PRO A 173 20.06 -3.26 11.38
C PRO A 173 20.31 -3.12 12.90
N GLU A 174 20.37 -1.88 13.43
CA GLU A 174 20.47 -1.60 14.86
C GLU A 174 19.12 -1.74 15.59
N GLN A 175 18.10 -2.29 14.90
CA GLN A 175 16.76 -2.57 15.43
C GLN A 175 16.01 -1.30 15.87
N LYS A 176 16.23 -0.18 15.17
CA LYS A 176 15.48 1.05 15.36
C LYS A 176 14.42 1.23 14.27
N ILE A 177 13.22 1.58 14.66
CA ILE A 177 12.15 1.98 13.73
C ILE A 177 12.48 3.38 13.22
N VAL A 178 12.99 3.47 11.99
CA VAL A 178 13.40 4.74 11.36
C VAL A 178 12.27 5.38 10.54
N ILE A 179 11.33 4.56 10.07
CA ILE A 179 10.08 5.03 9.43
C ILE A 179 8.91 4.29 10.05
N ARG A 180 7.86 5.05 10.39
CA ARG A 180 6.50 4.56 10.63
C ARG A 180 5.56 5.39 9.76
N LYS A 181 4.98 4.77 8.74
CA LYS A 181 4.09 5.44 7.78
C LYS A 181 2.74 4.74 7.70
N THR A 182 1.68 5.45 8.01
CA THR A 182 0.30 5.02 7.79
C THR A 182 -0.25 5.68 6.53
N GLY A 183 -0.98 4.90 5.72
CA GLY A 183 -1.47 5.30 4.39
C GLY A 183 -0.42 5.14 3.30
N ALA A 184 -0.89 5.11 2.05
CA ALA A 184 -0.04 4.90 0.88
C ALA A 184 1.11 5.91 0.78
N ALA A 185 2.28 5.43 0.36
CA ALA A 185 3.46 6.26 0.15
C ALA A 185 4.19 5.91 -1.15
N LYS A 186 5.05 6.83 -1.61
CA LYS A 186 5.99 6.62 -2.73
C LYS A 186 7.26 5.99 -2.21
N TRP A 187 7.28 4.64 -2.22
CA TRP A 187 8.40 3.88 -1.68
C TRP A 187 9.62 3.88 -2.62
N ASN A 188 9.41 3.88 -3.94
CA ASN A 188 10.49 3.95 -4.94
C ASN A 188 10.93 5.41 -5.19
N SER A 189 11.28 6.14 -4.12
CA SER A 189 11.74 7.52 -4.18
C SER A 189 13.25 7.63 -3.94
N LYS A 190 13.89 8.66 -4.51
CA LYS A 190 15.32 8.92 -4.29
C LYS A 190 15.69 8.98 -2.80
N LYS A 191 14.81 9.56 -1.97
CA LYS A 191 15.01 9.66 -0.52
C LYS A 191 15.01 8.26 0.13
N MET A 192 14.15 7.36 -0.32
CA MET A 192 14.09 6.00 0.21
C MET A 192 15.33 5.19 -0.20
N HIS A 193 15.76 5.31 -1.46
CA HIS A 193 16.99 4.69 -1.93
C HIS A 193 18.21 5.17 -1.13
N GLN A 194 18.36 6.46 -0.91
CA GLN A 194 19.45 7.03 -0.10
C GLN A 194 19.44 6.48 1.33
N LEU A 195 18.26 6.45 1.97
CA LEU A 195 18.11 5.92 3.32
C LEU A 195 18.52 4.44 3.42
N LEU A 196 18.08 3.61 2.47
CA LEU A 196 18.45 2.19 2.44
C LEU A 196 19.95 2.01 2.21
N ASP A 197 20.53 2.76 1.27
CA ASP A 197 21.96 2.71 0.99
C ASP A 197 22.80 3.15 2.19
N GLU A 198 22.36 4.14 2.97
CA GLU A 198 23.00 4.58 4.21
C GLU A 198 22.94 3.51 5.31
N MET A 199 21.82 2.79 5.44
CA MET A 199 21.65 1.73 6.44
C MET A 199 22.46 0.45 6.13
N MET A 200 22.95 0.30 4.91
CA MET A 200 23.72 -0.87 4.48
C MET A 200 25.25 -0.64 4.43
N GLN A 201 25.72 0.54 4.85
CA GLN A 201 27.15 0.87 4.93
C GLN A 201 27.75 0.43 6.27
#